data_f80de14a95da644734be426ebec8b77c
#
_entry.id   f80de14a95da644734be426ebec8b77c
#
_cell.length_a   1.000
_cell.length_b   1.000
_cell.length_c   1.000
_cell.angle_alpha   90.00
_cell.angle_beta   90.00
_cell.angle_gamma   90.00
#
_symmetry.space_group_name_H-M   'P 1'
#
loop_
_entity.id
_entity.type
_entity.pdbx_description
1 polymer ?
#
loop_
_entity_poly.entity_id
_entity_poly.type
_entity_poly.pdbx_seq_one_letter_code
_entity_poly.pdbx_strand_id
1 'polypeptide(L)'
;MNYIKHVSIKFAKNHKLYGKEITLKKLLFAAKQNGYVVKNYSTSAHMMIMLGVYERAVKSSSVAVIEGKGDVYIFIDDSMSEQKQLFALAHELGHIQLKHDPQKQGKRQFEREANLFAHYLLDSDYDIKRIFNIIKILIAVLCLLFSSIFCLLCYDIFLPQANNSQPTQQNQASSQNSAPSDNTSTVFYYTPHGKVYHIYRDCHHIRNSNNVRATTTAVNGIERICSACEKRYYNR
;
A
#
# COMPACT_ATOMS: atom_id res chain seq x y z
N MET A 1 -26.18 -6.09 4.95
CA MET A 1 -25.01 -6.95 4.63
C MET A 1 -24.35 -6.37 3.37
N ASN A 2 -23.02 -6.18 3.35
CA ASN A 2 -22.32 -5.62 2.18
C ASN A 2 -22.52 -6.56 0.98
N TYR A 3 -22.94 -6.00 -0.18
CA TYR A 3 -23.19 -6.77 -1.42
C TYR A 3 -22.00 -7.66 -1.79
N ILE A 4 -20.78 -7.14 -1.73
CA ILE A 4 -19.55 -7.87 -2.06
C ILE A 4 -19.38 -9.10 -1.16
N LYS A 5 -19.61 -8.95 0.15
CA LYS A 5 -19.58 -10.05 1.12
C LYS A 5 -20.62 -11.12 0.78
N HIS A 6 -21.81 -10.71 0.38
CA HIS A 6 -22.87 -11.65 -0.03
C HIS A 6 -22.43 -12.46 -1.26
N VAL A 7 -21.86 -11.80 -2.29
CA VAL A 7 -21.40 -12.47 -3.51
C VAL A 7 -20.27 -13.46 -3.21
N SER A 8 -19.31 -13.08 -2.37
CA SER A 8 -18.18 -13.96 -2.00
C SER A 8 -18.65 -15.19 -1.20
N ILE A 9 -19.55 -15.01 -0.24
CA ILE A 9 -20.14 -16.12 0.54
C ILE A 9 -20.95 -17.03 -0.38
N LYS A 10 -21.73 -16.48 -1.30
CA LYS A 10 -22.51 -17.27 -2.28
C LYS A 10 -21.58 -18.12 -3.14
N PHE A 11 -20.49 -17.52 -3.65
CA PHE A 11 -19.46 -18.25 -4.40
C PHE A 11 -18.86 -19.39 -3.55
N ALA A 12 -18.44 -19.09 -2.32
CA ALA A 12 -17.86 -20.08 -1.42
C ALA A 12 -18.83 -21.25 -1.12
N LYS A 13 -20.11 -20.97 -0.90
CA LYS A 13 -21.13 -21.99 -0.66
C LYS A 13 -21.36 -22.87 -1.89
N ASN A 14 -21.47 -22.29 -3.08
CA ASN A 14 -21.70 -23.01 -4.33
C ASN A 14 -20.56 -24.00 -4.63
N HIS A 15 -19.33 -23.68 -4.21
CA HIS A 15 -18.15 -24.53 -4.42
C HIS A 15 -17.71 -25.31 -3.18
N LYS A 16 -18.55 -25.37 -2.13
CA LYS A 16 -18.26 -26.08 -0.86
C LYS A 16 -16.97 -25.63 -0.17
N LEU A 17 -16.62 -24.36 -0.35
CA LEU A 17 -15.45 -23.73 0.25
C LEU A 17 -15.78 -23.02 1.58
N TYR A 18 -17.03 -22.68 1.81
CA TYR A 18 -17.48 -21.92 2.97
C TYR A 18 -17.17 -22.62 4.30
N GLY A 19 -16.63 -21.87 5.26
CA GLY A 19 -16.27 -22.38 6.59
C GLY A 19 -15.08 -23.33 6.61
N LYS A 20 -14.29 -23.40 5.54
CA LYS A 20 -13.11 -24.25 5.42
C LYS A 20 -11.89 -23.41 5.05
N GLU A 21 -10.71 -23.90 5.40
CA GLU A 21 -9.48 -23.36 4.88
C GLU A 21 -9.43 -23.52 3.34
N ILE A 22 -9.29 -22.42 2.63
CA ILE A 22 -9.22 -22.38 1.18
C ILE A 22 -7.76 -22.41 0.76
N THR A 23 -7.35 -23.47 0.08
CA THR A 23 -6.02 -23.60 -0.54
C THR A 23 -6.08 -23.25 -2.02
N LEU A 24 -4.93 -22.94 -2.62
CA LEU A 24 -4.82 -22.64 -4.05
C LEU A 24 -5.44 -23.78 -4.89
N LYS A 25 -5.14 -25.04 -4.56
CA LYS A 25 -5.69 -26.21 -5.25
C LYS A 25 -7.22 -26.25 -5.23
N LYS A 26 -7.85 -25.95 -4.09
CA LYS A 26 -9.33 -25.92 -3.97
C LYS A 26 -9.92 -24.79 -4.80
N LEU A 27 -9.27 -23.61 -4.81
CA LEU A 27 -9.76 -22.46 -5.55
C LEU A 27 -9.58 -22.63 -7.06
N LEU A 28 -8.47 -23.24 -7.51
CA LEU A 28 -8.27 -23.64 -8.91
C LEU A 28 -9.35 -24.61 -9.38
N PHE A 29 -9.71 -25.58 -8.54
CA PHE A 29 -10.80 -26.53 -8.84
C PHE A 29 -12.15 -25.81 -8.96
N ALA A 30 -12.45 -24.87 -8.06
CA ALA A 30 -13.68 -24.06 -8.14
C ALA A 30 -13.71 -23.18 -9.41
N ALA A 31 -12.59 -22.56 -9.79
CA ALA A 31 -12.48 -21.81 -11.02
C ALA A 31 -12.76 -22.70 -12.26
N LYS A 32 -12.17 -23.89 -12.30
CA LYS A 32 -12.41 -24.87 -13.37
C LYS A 32 -13.87 -25.30 -13.45
N GLN A 33 -14.56 -25.52 -12.31
CA GLN A 33 -15.98 -25.86 -12.28
C GLN A 33 -16.87 -24.76 -12.87
N ASN A 34 -16.42 -23.49 -12.85
CA ASN A 34 -17.10 -22.38 -13.51
C ASN A 34 -16.74 -22.23 -15.00
N GLY A 35 -15.95 -23.13 -15.56
CA GLY A 35 -15.48 -23.06 -16.95
C GLY A 35 -14.29 -22.11 -17.15
N TYR A 36 -13.67 -21.60 -16.07
CA TYR A 36 -12.53 -20.69 -16.20
C TYR A 36 -11.23 -21.46 -16.42
N VAL A 37 -10.40 -20.96 -17.33
CA VAL A 37 -9.11 -21.55 -17.67
C VAL A 37 -8.02 -20.77 -16.95
N VAL A 38 -7.43 -21.35 -15.91
CA VAL A 38 -6.32 -20.74 -15.17
C VAL A 38 -4.99 -21.20 -15.76
N LYS A 39 -4.10 -20.26 -16.05
CA LYS A 39 -2.79 -20.47 -16.68
C LYS A 39 -1.69 -19.73 -15.92
N ASN A 40 -0.46 -20.27 -15.97
CA ASN A 40 0.72 -19.65 -15.39
C ASN A 40 1.38 -18.69 -16.39
N TYR A 41 1.97 -17.61 -15.91
CA TYR A 41 2.73 -16.67 -16.75
C TYR A 41 3.89 -17.34 -17.47
N SER A 42 4.66 -18.17 -16.75
CA SER A 42 5.86 -18.84 -17.30
C SER A 42 5.56 -19.69 -18.53
N THR A 43 4.38 -20.33 -18.58
CA THR A 43 4.01 -21.26 -19.67
C THR A 43 3.08 -20.65 -20.70
N SER A 44 2.62 -19.39 -20.49
CA SER A 44 1.54 -18.83 -21.31
C SER A 44 1.86 -17.48 -21.93
N ALA A 45 3.14 -17.08 -21.99
CA ALA A 45 3.56 -15.80 -22.55
C ALA A 45 3.03 -15.57 -23.97
N HIS A 46 3.11 -16.57 -24.84
CA HIS A 46 2.59 -16.47 -26.21
C HIS A 46 1.06 -16.22 -26.23
N MET A 47 0.32 -16.93 -25.39
CA MET A 47 -1.14 -16.75 -25.30
C MET A 47 -1.50 -15.36 -24.76
N MET A 48 -0.77 -14.84 -23.77
CA MET A 48 -0.97 -13.47 -23.26
C MET A 48 -0.71 -12.41 -24.33
N ILE A 49 0.28 -12.62 -25.21
CA ILE A 49 0.57 -11.74 -26.35
C ILE A 49 -0.60 -11.78 -27.33
N MET A 50 -1.07 -12.96 -27.71
CA MET A 50 -2.20 -13.15 -28.62
C MET A 50 -3.48 -12.47 -28.12
N LEU A 51 -3.73 -12.51 -26.80
CA LEU A 51 -4.86 -11.85 -26.14
C LEU A 51 -4.63 -10.36 -25.83
N GLY A 52 -3.47 -9.80 -26.18
CA GLY A 52 -3.15 -8.39 -25.98
C GLY A 52 -3.02 -7.97 -24.50
N VAL A 53 -2.74 -8.93 -23.60
CA VAL A 53 -2.68 -8.67 -22.15
C VAL A 53 -1.29 -8.78 -21.54
N TYR A 54 -0.29 -9.11 -22.34
CA TYR A 54 1.09 -9.35 -21.87
C TYR A 54 1.69 -8.16 -21.11
N GLU A 55 1.56 -6.94 -21.65
CA GLU A 55 2.10 -5.75 -20.97
C GLU A 55 1.41 -5.46 -19.63
N ARG A 56 0.11 -5.75 -19.54
CA ARG A 56 -0.65 -5.63 -18.30
C ARG A 56 -0.25 -6.69 -17.30
N ALA A 57 -0.05 -7.93 -17.76
CA ALA A 57 0.40 -9.05 -16.95
C ALA A 57 1.79 -8.80 -16.34
N VAL A 58 2.74 -8.24 -17.08
CA VAL A 58 4.08 -7.89 -16.56
C VAL A 58 4.03 -6.85 -15.41
N LYS A 59 2.98 -6.02 -15.37
CA LYS A 59 2.79 -4.98 -14.33
C LYS A 59 1.93 -5.43 -13.17
N SER A 60 1.34 -6.60 -13.23
CA SER A 60 0.40 -7.12 -12.22
C SER A 60 0.71 -8.58 -11.88
N SER A 61 0.24 -9.02 -10.72
CA SER A 61 0.41 -10.41 -10.27
C SER A 61 -0.60 -11.40 -10.88
N SER A 62 -1.65 -10.88 -11.51
CA SER A 62 -2.67 -11.66 -12.21
C SER A 62 -3.42 -10.81 -13.22
N VAL A 63 -4.05 -11.44 -14.19
CA VAL A 63 -4.90 -10.79 -15.19
C VAL A 63 -6.01 -11.74 -15.60
N ALA A 64 -7.27 -11.30 -15.53
CA ALA A 64 -8.39 -12.01 -16.14
C ALA A 64 -8.76 -11.41 -17.51
N VAL A 65 -9.10 -12.27 -18.45
CA VAL A 65 -9.54 -11.91 -19.80
C VAL A 65 -10.81 -12.69 -20.12
N ILE A 66 -11.83 -11.99 -20.60
CA ILE A 66 -13.07 -12.57 -21.10
C ILE A 66 -13.03 -12.48 -22.63
N GLU A 67 -13.01 -13.61 -23.31
CA GLU A 67 -13.05 -13.66 -24.76
C GLU A 67 -14.48 -13.57 -25.31
N GLY A 68 -14.63 -13.19 -26.59
CA GLY A 68 -15.93 -12.88 -27.21
C GLY A 68 -16.94 -14.05 -27.26
N LYS A 69 -16.52 -15.29 -26.97
CA LYS A 69 -17.40 -16.46 -26.83
C LYS A 69 -17.80 -16.76 -25.38
N GLY A 70 -17.38 -15.92 -24.42
CA GLY A 70 -17.63 -16.13 -23.00
C GLY A 70 -16.57 -16.98 -22.29
N ASP A 71 -15.52 -17.40 -23.00
CA ASP A 71 -14.38 -18.07 -22.40
C ASP A 71 -13.63 -17.11 -21.49
N VAL A 72 -13.33 -17.54 -20.27
CA VAL A 72 -12.62 -16.76 -19.27
C VAL A 72 -11.25 -17.36 -19.04
N TYR A 73 -10.21 -16.60 -19.33
CA TYR A 73 -8.82 -16.95 -19.03
C TYR A 73 -8.34 -16.13 -17.85
N ILE A 74 -7.71 -16.80 -16.87
CA ILE A 74 -7.07 -16.16 -15.73
C ILE A 74 -5.59 -16.53 -15.76
N PHE A 75 -4.72 -15.54 -15.87
CA PHE A 75 -3.28 -15.72 -15.84
C PHE A 75 -2.73 -15.29 -14.48
N ILE A 76 -1.85 -16.11 -13.90
CA ILE A 76 -1.28 -15.88 -12.56
C ILE A 76 0.25 -15.98 -12.67
N ASP A 77 0.94 -15.07 -11.98
CA ASP A 77 2.39 -15.11 -11.83
C ASP A 77 2.80 -16.25 -10.89
N ASP A 78 3.33 -17.31 -11.48
CA ASP A 78 3.77 -18.52 -10.79
C ASP A 78 5.16 -18.38 -10.11
N SER A 79 5.83 -17.25 -10.27
CA SER A 79 7.03 -16.91 -9.48
C SER A 79 6.70 -16.51 -8.04
N MET A 80 5.43 -16.19 -7.75
CA MET A 80 4.97 -15.81 -6.42
C MET A 80 4.80 -17.02 -5.48
N SER A 81 4.82 -16.75 -4.16
CA SER A 81 4.44 -17.75 -3.16
C SER A 81 2.99 -18.21 -3.37
N GLU A 82 2.66 -19.45 -2.96
CA GLU A 82 1.32 -20.03 -3.09
C GLU A 82 0.23 -19.15 -2.47
N GLN A 83 0.52 -18.51 -1.33
CA GLN A 83 -0.43 -17.59 -0.68
C GLN A 83 -0.73 -16.36 -1.54
N LYS A 84 0.28 -15.80 -2.21
CA LYS A 84 0.09 -14.67 -3.12
C LYS A 84 -0.67 -15.09 -4.37
N GLN A 85 -0.37 -16.25 -4.92
CA GLN A 85 -1.12 -16.84 -6.05
C GLN A 85 -2.57 -17.08 -5.67
N LEU A 86 -2.84 -17.61 -4.47
CA LEU A 86 -4.19 -17.81 -3.94
C LEU A 86 -4.97 -16.51 -3.86
N PHE A 87 -4.35 -15.44 -3.31
CA PHE A 87 -4.98 -14.13 -3.24
C PHE A 87 -5.22 -13.54 -4.62
N ALA A 88 -4.25 -13.63 -5.53
CA ALA A 88 -4.35 -13.15 -6.91
C ALA A 88 -5.51 -13.85 -7.65
N LEU A 89 -5.63 -15.18 -7.54
CA LEU A 89 -6.75 -15.91 -8.12
C LEU A 89 -8.10 -15.48 -7.52
N ALA A 90 -8.17 -15.31 -6.20
CA ALA A 90 -9.39 -14.85 -5.54
C ALA A 90 -9.79 -13.43 -5.97
N HIS A 91 -8.82 -12.55 -6.21
CA HIS A 91 -9.00 -11.20 -6.71
C HIS A 91 -9.59 -11.18 -8.13
N GLU A 92 -9.01 -11.96 -9.06
CA GLU A 92 -9.54 -12.08 -10.43
C GLU A 92 -10.95 -12.67 -10.46
N LEU A 93 -11.22 -13.68 -9.61
CA LEU A 93 -12.57 -14.20 -9.42
C LEU A 93 -13.52 -13.11 -8.91
N GLY A 94 -13.04 -12.19 -8.08
CA GLY A 94 -13.78 -11.01 -7.64
C GLY A 94 -14.21 -10.13 -8.81
N HIS A 95 -13.31 -9.79 -9.71
CA HIS A 95 -13.66 -9.03 -10.92
C HIS A 95 -14.74 -9.72 -11.76
N ILE A 96 -14.61 -11.01 -11.96
CA ILE A 96 -15.55 -11.80 -12.75
C ILE A 96 -16.92 -11.89 -12.06
N GLN A 97 -16.96 -12.25 -10.78
CA GLN A 97 -18.20 -12.46 -10.03
C GLN A 97 -18.98 -11.16 -9.79
N LEU A 98 -18.26 -10.03 -9.67
CA LEU A 98 -18.84 -8.68 -9.53
C LEU A 98 -19.17 -8.05 -10.90
N LYS A 99 -18.82 -8.72 -12.01
CA LYS A 99 -19.05 -8.26 -13.40
C LYS A 99 -18.42 -6.88 -13.66
N HIS A 100 -17.19 -6.69 -13.19
CA HIS A 100 -16.46 -5.48 -13.44
C HIS A 100 -16.13 -5.35 -14.94
N ASP A 101 -16.50 -4.20 -15.51
CA ASP A 101 -16.21 -3.90 -16.92
C ASP A 101 -14.89 -3.11 -17.00
N PRO A 102 -13.82 -3.68 -17.60
CA PRO A 102 -12.52 -3.02 -17.67
C PRO A 102 -12.52 -1.73 -18.51
N GLN A 103 -13.56 -1.51 -19.32
CA GLN A 103 -13.69 -0.31 -20.15
C GLN A 103 -14.41 0.83 -19.44
N LYS A 104 -15.14 0.56 -18.35
CA LYS A 104 -15.86 1.59 -17.60
C LYS A 104 -14.94 2.43 -16.71
N GLN A 105 -15.37 3.65 -16.46
CA GLN A 105 -14.75 4.49 -15.42
C GLN A 105 -14.94 3.85 -14.04
N GLY A 106 -13.94 4.02 -13.14
CA GLY A 106 -14.05 3.48 -11.77
C GLY A 106 -13.04 2.40 -11.43
N LYS A 107 -11.94 2.26 -12.17
CA LYS A 107 -10.89 1.25 -11.94
C LYS A 107 -10.48 1.11 -10.47
N ARG A 108 -10.27 2.22 -9.74
CA ARG A 108 -9.91 2.17 -8.32
C ARG A 108 -11.00 1.57 -7.42
N GLN A 109 -12.27 1.75 -7.79
CA GLN A 109 -13.38 1.15 -7.07
C GLN A 109 -13.43 -0.35 -7.34
N PHE A 110 -13.32 -0.76 -8.61
CA PHE A 110 -13.32 -2.16 -9.01
C PHE A 110 -12.17 -2.95 -8.36
N GLU A 111 -10.96 -2.38 -8.31
CA GLU A 111 -9.82 -2.97 -7.60
C GLU A 111 -10.11 -3.14 -6.10
N ARG A 112 -10.72 -2.14 -5.47
CA ARG A 112 -11.11 -2.21 -4.07
C ARG A 112 -12.17 -3.28 -3.81
N GLU A 113 -13.14 -3.39 -4.69
CA GLU A 113 -14.23 -4.37 -4.61
C GLU A 113 -13.70 -5.79 -4.82
N ALA A 114 -12.81 -6.00 -5.79
CA ALA A 114 -12.15 -7.28 -6.03
C ALA A 114 -11.26 -7.70 -4.85
N ASN A 115 -10.50 -6.77 -4.27
CA ASN A 115 -9.73 -7.01 -3.05
C ASN A 115 -10.63 -7.40 -1.87
N LEU A 116 -11.76 -6.70 -1.66
CA LEU A 116 -12.72 -7.03 -0.61
C LEU A 116 -13.35 -8.40 -0.84
N PHE A 117 -13.70 -8.73 -2.08
CA PHE A 117 -14.19 -10.05 -2.43
C PHE A 117 -13.18 -11.13 -2.06
N ALA A 118 -11.90 -10.96 -2.45
CA ALA A 118 -10.83 -11.89 -2.11
C ALA A 118 -10.67 -12.07 -0.59
N HIS A 119 -10.67 -10.97 0.17
CA HIS A 119 -10.62 -11.05 1.63
C HIS A 119 -11.81 -11.79 2.24
N TYR A 120 -13.03 -11.48 1.81
CA TYR A 120 -14.22 -12.17 2.33
C TYR A 120 -14.30 -13.65 1.90
N LEU A 121 -13.72 -13.98 0.74
CA LEU A 121 -13.65 -15.35 0.27
C LEU A 121 -12.65 -16.17 1.10
N LEU A 122 -11.44 -15.63 1.29
CA LEU A 122 -10.33 -16.35 1.93
C LEU A 122 -10.37 -16.29 3.46
N ASP A 123 -10.99 -15.28 4.04
CA ASP A 123 -11.09 -15.07 5.48
C ASP A 123 -12.53 -14.72 5.87
N SER A 124 -13.28 -15.70 6.35
CA SER A 124 -14.67 -15.50 6.80
C SER A 124 -14.80 -14.50 7.95
N ASP A 125 -13.73 -14.33 8.73
CA ASP A 125 -13.67 -13.48 9.91
C ASP A 125 -13.00 -12.13 9.64
N TYR A 126 -12.77 -11.78 8.37
CA TYR A 126 -12.07 -10.58 7.94
C TYR A 126 -12.59 -9.30 8.62
N ASP A 127 -13.91 -9.11 8.70
CA ASP A 127 -14.51 -7.93 9.34
C ASP A 127 -14.17 -7.88 10.83
N ILE A 128 -14.22 -9.02 11.52
CA ILE A 128 -13.93 -9.12 12.96
C ILE A 128 -12.46 -8.79 13.19
N LYS A 129 -11.56 -9.37 12.44
CA LYS A 129 -10.11 -9.10 12.54
C LYS A 129 -9.79 -7.63 12.25
N ARG A 130 -10.45 -7.05 11.26
CA ARG A 130 -10.29 -5.62 10.93
C ARG A 130 -10.72 -4.72 12.08
N ILE A 131 -11.87 -4.99 12.70
CA ILE A 131 -12.36 -4.24 13.86
C ILE A 131 -11.39 -4.37 15.03
N PHE A 132 -10.93 -5.58 15.34
CA PHE A 132 -9.94 -5.80 16.40
C PHE A 132 -8.64 -5.02 16.17
N ASN A 133 -8.15 -4.96 14.93
CA ASN A 133 -6.95 -4.19 14.62
C ASN A 133 -7.17 -2.68 14.80
N ILE A 134 -8.32 -2.15 14.40
CA ILE A 134 -8.67 -0.74 14.64
C ILE A 134 -8.73 -0.45 16.14
N ILE A 135 -9.38 -1.32 16.93
CA ILE A 135 -9.46 -1.18 18.40
C ILE A 135 -8.06 -1.19 19.03
N LYS A 136 -7.18 -2.09 18.62
CA LYS A 136 -5.79 -2.14 19.10
C LYS A 136 -5.05 -0.83 18.84
N ILE A 137 -5.18 -0.26 17.64
CA ILE A 137 -4.56 1.03 17.28
C ILE A 137 -5.12 2.15 18.15
N LEU A 138 -6.45 2.20 18.34
CA LEU A 138 -7.08 3.20 19.19
C LEU A 138 -6.62 3.13 20.64
N ILE A 139 -6.50 1.92 21.18
CA ILE A 139 -5.98 1.72 22.55
C ILE A 139 -4.52 2.18 22.64
N ALA A 140 -3.68 1.85 21.66
CA ALA A 140 -2.29 2.29 21.65
C ALA A 140 -2.16 3.82 21.63
N VAL A 141 -2.95 4.50 20.79
CA VAL A 141 -3.00 5.98 20.73
C VAL A 141 -3.47 6.55 22.08
N LEU A 142 -4.49 5.97 22.67
CA LEU A 142 -5.02 6.42 23.95
C LEU A 142 -3.96 6.27 25.07
N CYS A 143 -3.24 5.14 25.12
CA CYS A 143 -2.14 4.94 26.07
C CYS A 143 -1.04 5.99 25.90
N LEU A 144 -0.67 6.34 24.66
CA LEU A 144 0.33 7.39 24.41
C LEU A 144 -0.16 8.77 24.90
N LEU A 145 -1.43 9.10 24.68
CA LEU A 145 -2.02 10.35 25.18
C LEU A 145 -2.03 10.40 26.71
N PHE A 146 -2.45 9.33 27.36
CA PHE A 146 -2.42 9.26 28.84
C PHE A 146 -1.01 9.35 29.39
N SER A 147 -0.04 8.68 28.76
CA SER A 147 1.39 8.76 29.14
C SER A 147 1.92 10.19 29.03
N SER A 148 1.59 10.91 27.97
CA SER A 148 2.02 12.32 27.79
C SER A 148 1.39 13.26 28.80
N ILE A 149 0.10 13.10 29.10
CA ILE A 149 -0.60 13.88 30.13
C ILE A 149 0.01 13.59 31.51
N PHE A 150 0.25 12.32 31.83
CA PHE A 150 0.88 11.92 33.09
C PHE A 150 2.28 12.52 33.26
N CYS A 151 3.11 12.52 32.19
CA CYS A 151 4.41 13.19 32.20
C CYS A 151 4.29 14.69 32.47
N LEU A 152 3.32 15.38 31.87
CA LEU A 152 3.09 16.81 32.12
C LEU A 152 2.66 17.08 33.57
N LEU A 153 1.76 16.28 34.11
CA LEU A 153 1.34 16.41 35.52
C LEU A 153 2.50 16.12 36.49
N CYS A 154 3.34 15.12 36.19
CA CYS A 154 4.52 14.85 37.02
C CYS A 154 5.56 15.96 36.92
N TYR A 155 5.69 16.61 35.74
CA TYR A 155 6.61 17.73 35.55
C TYR A 155 6.27 18.90 36.45
N ASP A 156 4.98 19.25 36.60
CA ASP A 156 4.53 20.35 37.49
C ASP A 156 4.71 20.03 38.98
N ILE A 157 4.69 18.73 39.35
CA ILE A 157 4.88 18.30 40.75
C ILE A 157 6.38 18.26 41.14
N PHE A 158 7.26 17.93 40.19
CA PHE A 158 8.69 17.76 40.45
C PHE A 158 9.57 18.98 40.24
N LEU A 159 9.04 20.10 39.69
CA LEU A 159 9.79 21.35 39.66
C LEU A 159 9.79 21.98 41.06
N PRO A 160 10.91 22.08 41.78
CA PRO A 160 10.98 22.88 42.97
C PRO A 160 10.73 24.33 42.59
N GLN A 161 9.79 24.97 43.26
CA GLN A 161 9.61 26.42 43.16
C GLN A 161 10.94 27.11 43.45
N ALA A 162 11.69 27.45 42.40
CA ALA A 162 12.82 28.32 42.53
C ALA A 162 12.31 29.72 42.81
N ASN A 163 12.42 30.07 44.10
CA ASN A 163 12.15 31.41 44.62
C ASN A 163 12.78 32.49 43.78
N ASN A 164 11.97 33.50 43.49
CA ASN A 164 12.35 34.82 43.01
C ASN A 164 13.59 35.34 43.70
N SER A 165 14.64 35.55 42.92
CA SER A 165 15.65 36.56 43.20
C SER A 165 16.08 37.12 41.85
N GLN A 166 15.57 38.31 41.51
CA GLN A 166 16.27 39.19 40.59
C GLN A 166 17.61 39.61 41.19
N PRO A 167 18.66 39.74 40.39
CA PRO A 167 18.99 41.08 39.88
C PRO A 167 19.59 41.11 38.46
N THR A 168 19.27 42.25 37.83
CA THR A 168 20.19 43.17 37.07
C THR A 168 20.84 42.68 35.79
N GLN A 169 20.44 43.35 34.74
CA GLN A 169 21.02 43.67 33.43
C GLN A 169 22.53 43.39 33.23
N GLN A 170 22.85 42.77 32.10
CA GLN A 170 23.79 43.43 31.16
C GLN A 170 23.67 42.83 29.75
N ASN A 171 23.70 43.72 28.80
CA ASN A 171 23.62 43.60 27.34
C ASN A 171 24.68 42.63 26.76
N GLN A 172 24.38 41.88 25.71
CA GLN A 172 24.89 42.13 24.36
C GLN A 172 24.52 40.99 23.37
N ALA A 173 24.00 41.48 22.26
CA ALA A 173 24.26 41.11 20.85
C ALA A 173 23.93 39.70 20.34
N SER A 174 22.89 39.66 19.52
CA SER A 174 22.79 39.09 18.18
C SER A 174 23.25 37.64 17.95
N SER A 175 22.29 36.78 17.72
CA SER A 175 22.25 35.98 16.49
C SER A 175 20.84 35.36 16.35
N GLN A 176 20.16 35.80 15.34
CA GLN A 176 18.93 35.22 14.82
C GLN A 176 19.16 33.77 14.41
N ASN A 177 18.46 32.87 15.01
CA ASN A 177 18.12 31.61 14.37
C ASN A 177 16.63 31.30 14.65
N SER A 178 15.83 31.74 13.73
CA SER A 178 14.42 31.36 13.61
C SER A 178 14.31 29.86 13.41
N ALA A 179 13.68 29.20 14.34
CA ALA A 179 13.19 27.85 14.16
C ALA A 179 12.04 27.83 13.13
N PRO A 180 12.02 26.91 12.16
CA PRO A 180 10.93 26.83 11.19
C PRO A 180 9.74 26.12 11.79
N SER A 181 8.58 26.74 11.60
CA SER A 181 7.25 26.17 11.79
C SER A 181 7.07 24.90 10.94
N ASP A 182 6.51 23.89 11.56
CA ASP A 182 6.07 22.63 10.98
C ASP A 182 4.98 22.84 9.91
N ASN A 183 5.43 22.95 8.66
CA ASN A 183 4.63 22.62 7.47
C ASN A 183 5.47 21.62 6.69
N THR A 184 5.17 20.32 6.87
CA THR A 184 5.89 19.21 6.24
C THR A 184 5.61 19.13 4.75
N SER A 185 6.09 20.07 3.97
CA SER A 185 6.31 19.85 2.54
C SER A 185 7.65 19.11 2.40
N THR A 186 7.60 17.86 1.94
CA THR A 186 8.81 17.05 1.71
C THR A 186 9.69 17.74 0.69
N VAL A 187 10.89 18.18 1.11
CA VAL A 187 11.88 18.83 0.25
C VAL A 187 12.70 17.75 -0.45
N PHE A 188 12.76 17.83 -1.76
CA PHE A 188 13.61 16.97 -2.59
C PHE A 188 14.83 17.73 -3.11
N TYR A 189 15.93 17.01 -3.29
CA TYR A 189 17.19 17.54 -3.81
C TYR A 189 17.48 16.98 -5.20
N TYR A 190 18.02 17.80 -6.10
CA TYR A 190 18.37 17.36 -7.45
C TYR A 190 19.57 18.16 -7.97
N THR A 191 20.21 17.64 -9.02
CA THR A 191 21.23 18.39 -9.78
C THR A 191 20.66 18.78 -11.15
N PRO A 192 21.04 19.93 -11.73
CA PRO A 192 20.48 20.43 -13.01
C PRO A 192 20.57 19.43 -14.17
N HIS A 193 21.58 18.56 -14.15
CA HIS A 193 21.78 17.52 -15.18
C HIS A 193 21.43 16.12 -14.67
N GLY A 194 20.90 16.01 -13.45
CA GLY A 194 20.47 14.74 -12.86
C GLY A 194 19.12 14.30 -13.38
N LYS A 195 18.91 12.97 -13.43
CA LYS A 195 17.65 12.35 -13.86
C LYS A 195 16.82 11.81 -12.70
N VAL A 196 17.24 12.09 -11.45
CA VAL A 196 16.58 11.56 -10.25
C VAL A 196 16.51 12.61 -9.14
N TYR A 197 15.45 12.52 -8.32
CA TYR A 197 15.35 13.24 -7.06
C TYR A 197 16.06 12.50 -5.93
N HIS A 198 16.58 13.24 -4.96
CA HIS A 198 17.13 12.71 -3.71
C HIS A 198 16.30 13.22 -2.52
N ILE A 199 15.94 12.31 -1.63
CA ILE A 199 15.21 12.65 -0.38
C ILE A 199 16.18 13.26 0.64
N TYR A 200 17.44 12.81 0.60
CA TYR A 200 18.46 13.23 1.56
C TYR A 200 19.54 14.07 0.87
N ARG A 201 19.84 15.25 1.44
CA ARG A 201 20.91 16.14 0.96
C ARG A 201 22.30 15.49 1.06
N ASP A 202 22.48 14.59 2.02
CA ASP A 202 23.72 13.84 2.29
C ASP A 202 23.84 12.53 1.50
N CYS A 203 22.95 12.29 0.54
CA CYS A 203 23.02 11.11 -0.32
C CYS A 203 24.38 11.06 -1.03
N HIS A 204 25.04 9.89 -0.99
CA HIS A 204 26.40 9.72 -1.55
C HIS A 204 26.52 10.07 -3.04
N HIS A 205 25.42 10.03 -3.79
CA HIS A 205 25.40 10.44 -5.20
C HIS A 205 25.47 11.96 -5.41
N ILE A 206 25.08 12.78 -4.42
CA ILE A 206 25.03 14.24 -4.56
C ILE A 206 25.78 15.00 -3.47
N ARG A 207 26.24 14.35 -2.38
CA ARG A 207 26.88 15.02 -1.23
C ARG A 207 28.10 15.89 -1.62
N ASN A 208 28.84 15.49 -2.66
CA ASN A 208 30.04 16.19 -3.15
C ASN A 208 29.74 17.11 -4.34
N SER A 209 28.47 17.30 -4.72
CA SER A 209 28.08 18.17 -5.83
C SER A 209 27.85 19.61 -5.34
N ASN A 210 28.47 20.56 -6.00
CA ASN A 210 28.31 21.99 -5.72
C ASN A 210 27.01 22.57 -6.31
N ASN A 211 26.32 21.85 -7.19
CA ASN A 211 25.15 22.33 -7.92
C ASN A 211 23.86 21.62 -7.50
N VAL A 212 23.71 21.29 -6.20
CA VAL A 212 22.48 20.68 -5.68
C VAL A 212 21.43 21.76 -5.42
N ARG A 213 20.23 21.56 -5.98
CA ARG A 213 19.06 22.41 -5.78
C ARG A 213 18.02 21.68 -4.95
N ALA A 214 17.24 22.43 -4.18
CA ALA A 214 16.10 21.91 -3.40
C ALA A 214 14.78 22.34 -4.06
N THR A 215 13.77 21.46 -4.01
CA THR A 215 12.43 21.74 -4.54
C THR A 215 11.37 21.01 -3.74
N THR A 216 10.17 21.57 -3.70
CA THR A 216 8.95 20.93 -3.17
C THR A 216 7.97 20.58 -4.29
N THR A 217 8.30 20.92 -5.54
CA THR A 217 7.47 20.68 -6.73
C THR A 217 8.21 19.83 -7.76
N ALA A 218 7.47 19.22 -8.68
CA ALA A 218 8.04 18.44 -9.76
C ALA A 218 8.89 19.31 -10.70
N VAL A 219 10.04 18.79 -11.12
CA VAL A 219 10.95 19.42 -12.09
C VAL A 219 10.90 18.61 -13.38
N ASN A 220 10.69 19.30 -14.51
CA ASN A 220 10.61 18.64 -15.82
C ASN A 220 11.88 17.81 -16.12
N GLY A 221 11.67 16.58 -16.58
CA GLY A 221 12.74 15.64 -16.93
C GLY A 221 13.31 14.82 -15.74
N ILE A 222 12.73 14.94 -14.55
CA ILE A 222 13.07 14.12 -13.38
C ILE A 222 11.82 13.38 -12.92
N GLU A 223 11.77 12.07 -13.14
CA GLU A 223 10.55 11.27 -12.93
C GLU A 223 10.66 10.25 -11.79
N ARG A 224 11.86 10.04 -11.24
CA ARG A 224 12.09 8.98 -10.25
C ARG A 224 12.97 9.42 -9.09
N ILE A 225 12.85 8.71 -7.98
CA ILE A 225 13.71 8.89 -6.80
C ILE A 225 14.97 8.02 -6.94
N CYS A 226 16.08 8.53 -6.40
CA CYS A 226 17.32 7.78 -6.31
C CYS A 226 17.15 6.51 -5.49
N SER A 227 17.55 5.36 -6.02
CA SER A 227 17.39 4.04 -5.39
C SER A 227 18.07 3.92 -4.02
N ALA A 228 19.18 4.62 -3.80
CA ALA A 228 19.86 4.66 -2.50
C ALA A 228 19.04 5.44 -1.45
N CYS A 229 18.41 6.55 -1.86
CA CYS A 229 17.50 7.31 -1.00
C CYS A 229 16.22 6.52 -0.70
N GLU A 230 15.69 5.86 -1.69
CA GLU A 230 14.49 5.03 -1.58
C GLU A 230 14.71 3.89 -0.58
N LYS A 231 15.81 3.14 -0.71
CA LYS A 231 16.18 2.09 0.26
C LYS A 231 16.34 2.62 1.68
N ARG A 232 16.98 3.78 1.86
CA ARG A 232 17.16 4.41 3.17
C ARG A 232 15.83 4.90 3.78
N TYR A 233 14.88 5.29 2.95
CA TYR A 233 13.55 5.75 3.37
C TYR A 233 12.67 4.59 3.86
N TYR A 234 12.67 3.45 3.17
CA TYR A 234 11.85 2.29 3.53
C TYR A 234 12.46 1.40 4.63
N ASN A 235 13.74 1.57 4.95
CA ASN A 235 14.42 0.81 6.03
C ASN A 235 14.46 1.59 7.37
N ARG A 236 13.66 2.63 7.52
CA ARG A 236 13.40 3.33 8.78
C ARG A 236 12.08 2.88 9.39
#